data_7c35cdcdf1e61fc307ebaf1c23d3fc8a
#
_entry.id   7c35cdcdf1e61fc307ebaf1c23d3fc8a
#
_cell.length_a   1.000
_cell.length_b   1.000
_cell.length_c   1.000
_cell.angle_alpha   90.00
_cell.angle_beta   90.00
_cell.angle_gamma   90.00
#
_symmetry.space_group_name_H-M   'P 1'
#
loop_
_entity.id
_entity.type
_entity.pdbx_description
1 polymer ?
#
loop_
_entity_poly.entity_id
_entity_poly.type
_entity_poly.pdbx_seq_one_letter_code
_entity_poly.pdbx_strand_id
1 'polypeptide(L)' 'MKHEVPIWEKSNLTLEEAAAYSGIGINKLREITNERGCNFVLFVGTKRLFKRRLLDEYIEKTDAL' A
#
# COMPACT_ATOMS: atom_id res chain seq x y z
N MET A 1 -13.24 9.80 21.36
CA MET A 1 -13.84 9.95 20.05
C MET A 1 -12.88 9.47 18.97
N LYS A 2 -13.39 8.71 18.05
CA LYS A 2 -12.60 8.19 16.96
C LYS A 2 -12.68 9.09 15.75
N HIS A 3 -11.55 9.45 15.21
CA HIS A 3 -11.51 10.14 13.95
C HIS A 3 -11.16 9.12 12.88
N GLU A 4 -12.07 8.91 11.97
CA GLU A 4 -11.80 8.02 10.86
C GLU A 4 -11.42 8.85 9.67
N VAL A 5 -10.19 8.66 9.23
CA VAL A 5 -9.68 9.34 8.04
C VAL A 5 -9.94 8.42 6.85
N PRO A 6 -10.62 8.92 5.82
CA PRO A 6 -10.82 8.10 4.62
C PRO A 6 -9.49 7.62 4.07
N ILE A 7 -9.49 6.43 3.51
CA ILE A 7 -8.27 5.82 2.99
C ILE A 7 -7.53 6.74 2.02
N TRP A 8 -8.26 7.42 1.16
CA TRP A 8 -7.65 8.28 0.14
C TRP A 8 -7.02 9.54 0.72
N GLU A 9 -7.27 9.83 1.98
CA GLU A 9 -6.66 10.98 2.67
C GLU A 9 -5.49 10.58 3.54
N LYS A 10 -5.27 9.30 3.73
CA LYS A 10 -4.17 8.83 4.55
C LYS A 10 -2.86 8.85 3.77
N SER A 11 -1.78 9.23 4.44
CA SER A 11 -0.46 9.18 3.84
C SER A 11 0.07 7.75 3.78
N ASN A 12 -0.25 6.95 4.80
CA ASN A 12 0.18 5.57 4.88
C ASN A 12 -1.02 4.66 5.07
N LEU A 13 -1.00 3.52 4.40
CA LEU A 13 -2.09 2.55 4.45
C LEU A 13 -1.59 1.24 5.02
N THR A 14 -2.49 0.53 5.72
CA THR A 14 -2.18 -0.83 6.14
C THR A 14 -2.29 -1.73 4.91
N LEU A 15 -1.84 -2.98 5.04
CA LEU A 15 -1.94 -3.94 3.95
C LEU A 15 -3.39 -4.09 3.46
N GLU A 16 -4.32 -4.19 4.40
CA GLU A 16 -5.73 -4.35 4.05
C GLU A 16 -6.29 -3.10 3.40
N GLU A 17 -5.91 -1.93 3.91
CA GLU A 17 -6.35 -0.67 3.31
C GLU A 17 -5.77 -0.50 1.92
N ALA A 18 -4.51 -0.87 1.74
CA ALA A 18 -3.88 -0.78 0.43
C ALA A 18 -4.57 -1.69 -0.58
N ALA A 19 -4.96 -2.88 -0.16
CA ALA A 19 -5.67 -3.81 -1.02
C ALA A 19 -7.02 -3.23 -1.45
N ALA A 20 -7.75 -2.66 -0.49
CA ALA A 20 -9.05 -2.06 -0.78
C ALA A 20 -8.92 -0.83 -1.68
N TYR A 21 -7.90 -0.02 -1.42
CA TYR A 21 -7.67 1.22 -2.16
C TYR A 21 -7.26 0.95 -3.61
N SER A 22 -6.36 0.00 -3.80
CA SER A 22 -5.77 -0.27 -5.11
C SER A 22 -6.53 -1.29 -5.93
N GLY A 23 -7.33 -2.11 -5.28
CA GLY A 23 -7.99 -3.22 -5.97
C GLY A 23 -7.07 -4.41 -6.19
N ILE A 24 -5.85 -4.35 -5.69
CA ILE A 24 -4.90 -5.44 -5.81
C ILE A 24 -5.09 -6.40 -4.63
N GLY A 25 -5.07 -7.69 -4.89
CA GLY A 25 -5.24 -8.69 -3.84
C GLY A 25 -4.15 -8.61 -2.79
N ILE A 26 -4.50 -8.94 -1.54
CA ILE A 26 -3.56 -8.90 -0.42
C ILE A 26 -2.32 -9.76 -0.68
N ASN A 27 -2.51 -10.96 -1.21
CA ASN A 27 -1.39 -11.85 -1.48
C ASN A 27 -0.44 -11.27 -2.52
N LYS A 28 -1.00 -10.62 -3.52
CA LYS A 28 -0.19 -9.98 -4.55
C LYS A 28 0.60 -8.81 -3.98
N LEU A 29 -0.01 -8.03 -3.11
CA LEU A 29 0.68 -6.92 -2.46
C LEU A 29 1.84 -7.43 -1.60
N ARG A 30 1.66 -8.56 -0.91
CA ARG A 30 2.72 -9.15 -0.13
C ARG A 30 3.90 -9.54 -1.00
N GLU A 31 3.62 -10.13 -2.15
CA GLU A 31 4.67 -10.51 -3.09
C GLU A 31 5.44 -9.30 -3.57
N ILE A 32 4.71 -8.25 -3.96
CA ILE A 32 5.31 -7.03 -4.46
C ILE A 32 6.23 -6.39 -3.40
N THR A 33 5.78 -6.34 -2.16
CA THR A 33 6.55 -5.70 -1.10
C THR A 33 7.74 -6.52 -0.63
N ASN A 34 7.78 -7.80 -1.00
CA ASN A 34 8.93 -8.65 -0.68
C ASN A 34 10.04 -8.52 -1.72
N GLU A 35 9.74 -7.88 -2.84
CA GLU A 35 10.74 -7.70 -3.89
C GLU A 35 11.73 -6.61 -3.52
N ARG A 36 12.96 -6.78 -3.98
CA ARG A 36 13.98 -5.77 -3.78
C ARG A 36 13.62 -4.52 -4.58
N GLY A 37 13.92 -3.37 -4.00
CA GLY A 37 13.66 -2.13 -4.70
C GLY A 37 12.24 -1.61 -4.53
N CYS A 38 11.42 -2.30 -3.74
CA CYS A 38 10.10 -1.79 -3.43
C CYS A 38 10.25 -0.55 -2.55
N ASN A 39 9.86 0.60 -3.08
CA ASN A 39 10.06 1.86 -2.38
C ASN A 39 8.78 2.43 -1.77
N PHE A 40 7.66 1.73 -1.91
CA PHE A 40 6.40 2.25 -1.38
C PHE A 40 5.94 1.53 -0.13
N VAL A 41 6.78 0.73 0.46
CA VAL A 41 6.47 0.03 1.70
C VAL A 41 7.35 0.56 2.83
N LEU A 42 6.75 0.70 4.02
CA LEU A 42 7.46 1.13 5.22
C LEU A 42 7.17 0.11 6.31
N PHE A 43 8.20 -0.38 6.96
CA PHE A 43 8.03 -1.31 8.07
C PHE A 43 8.18 -0.57 9.39
N VAL A 44 7.16 -0.66 10.23
CA VAL A 44 7.17 -0.07 11.57
C VAL A 44 6.96 -1.20 12.55
N GLY A 45 8.05 -1.66 13.16
CA GLY A 45 7.99 -2.85 13.99
C GLY A 45 7.59 -4.05 13.15
N THR A 46 6.49 -4.69 13.51
CA THR A 46 5.98 -5.82 12.75
C THR A 46 4.93 -5.42 11.72
N LYS A 47 4.61 -4.13 11.67
CA LYS A 47 3.58 -3.65 10.77
C LYS A 47 4.16 -3.24 9.43
N ARG A 48 3.43 -3.53 8.38
CA ARG A 48 3.78 -3.14 7.02
C ARG A 48 2.81 -2.04 6.59
N LEU A 49 3.36 -0.87 6.29
CA LEU A 49 2.57 0.26 5.84
C LEU A 49 2.93 0.60 4.41
N PHE A 50 1.96 1.06 3.66
CA PHE A 50 2.16 1.43 2.26
C PHE A 50 2.08 2.94 2.12
N LYS A 51 3.07 3.51 1.48
CA LYS A 51 3.08 4.95 1.20
C LYS A 51 2.12 5.18 0.04
N ARG A 52 0.97 5.75 0.32
CA ARG A 52 -0.11 5.87 -0.66
C ARG A 52 0.34 6.54 -1.96
N ARG A 53 1.06 7.64 -1.86
CA ARG A 53 1.51 8.35 -3.06
C ARG A 53 2.40 7.48 -3.96
N LEU A 54 3.33 6.77 -3.36
CA LEU A 54 4.24 5.92 -4.12
C LEU A 54 3.53 4.69 -4.67
N LEU A 55 2.54 4.20 -3.94
CA LEU A 55 1.71 3.10 -4.43
C LEU A 55 0.94 3.55 -5.67
N ASP A 56 0.40 4.78 -5.65
CA ASP A 56 -0.29 5.34 -6.81
C ASP A 56 0.64 5.39 -8.02
N GLU A 57 1.88 5.83 -7.82
CA GLU A 57 2.85 5.90 -8.91
C GLU A 57 3.17 4.51 -9.47
N TYR A 58 3.29 3.54 -8.59
CA TYR A 58 3.56 2.17 -9.00
C TYR A 58 2.42 1.64 -9.89
N ILE A 59 1.19 1.88 -9.46
CA ILE A 59 0.02 1.43 -10.20
C ILE A 59 -0.05 2.08 -11.56
N GLU A 60 0.25 3.38 -11.64
CA GLU A 60 0.23 4.11 -12.91
C GLU A 60 1.25 3.58 -13.90
N LYS A 61 2.41 3.14 -13.40
CA LYS A 61 3.48 2.65 -14.26
C LYS A 61 3.32 1.19 -14.65
N THR A 62 2.41 0.50 -13.99
CA THR A 62 2.22 -0.94 -14.20
C THR A 62 1.00 -1.19 -15.08
N ASP A 63 1.21 -1.81 -16.23
CA ASP A 63 0.13 -2.11 -17.14
C ASP A 63 -0.67 -3.33 -16.70
N ALA A 64 0.00 -4.29 -16.05
CA ALA A 64 -0.66 -5.50 -15.61
C ALA A 64 0.09 -6.08 -14.41
N LEU A 65 -0.64 -6.73 -13.56
CA LEU A 65 -0.07 -7.38 -12.39
C LEU A 65 -0.34 -8.87 -12.41
#